data_ee08eca142a758dedefdd5951fddc2a2
#
_entry.id   ee08eca142a758dedefdd5951fddc2a2
#
_cell.length_a   1.000
_cell.length_b   1.000
_cell.length_c   1.000
_cell.angle_alpha   90.00
_cell.angle_beta   90.00
_cell.angle_gamma   90.00
#
_symmetry.space_group_name_H-M   'P 1'
#
loop_
_entity.id
_entity.type
_entity.pdbx_description
1 polymer ?
#
loop_
_entity_poly.entity_id
_entity_poly.type
_entity_poly.pdbx_seq_one_letter_code
_entity_poly.pdbx_strand_id
1 'polypeptide(L)'
;HTFHAMSIFDPVYFPHMHEAGSSISYLPMIQLSYAYVYAFGAATSKAIPAFIYLGFLVGFYGLCRRKISHTGSALVLLGIISAPEMLAFASLSVTNVMQACMASSGIVYTCLWLRDRKSSDLMLAVLLLAINNWMRAEGIVFIGAAWLMVIVGSLRNKDWRSALLPAASLLPLVLWLLYSKSCGLYAESAIIAHPYWDGEKAATIADGAWSLFFRGVYYGWTFHLFAIVLVASIIGRYIISRIRKKSQHPSTGSHNYSELLVPAALLISVIGYYLLLYQVDYKWDSIDNVLAYSAKRFNFCFVPLAWYYIADAAPVNRLFTWLEKVLGLGGTVTLRAGKESKK
;
A
#
# COMPACT_ATOMS: atom_id res chain seq x y z
N HIS A 1 28.72 2.69 5.92
CA HIS A 1 29.95 3.10 6.62
C HIS A 1 29.64 4.11 7.73
N THR A 2 28.89 5.16 7.46
CA THR A 2 28.63 6.23 8.43
C THR A 2 27.96 5.72 9.72
N PHE A 3 26.92 4.89 9.61
CA PHE A 3 26.26 4.31 10.77
C PHE A 3 27.10 3.25 11.53
N HIS A 4 28.11 2.69 10.89
CA HIS A 4 29.03 1.77 11.53
C HIS A 4 30.11 2.51 12.31
N ALA A 5 30.56 3.64 11.79
CA ALA A 5 31.64 4.44 12.39
C ALA A 5 31.13 5.42 13.46
N MET A 6 29.89 5.87 13.35
CA MET A 6 29.29 6.90 14.20
C MET A 6 27.91 6.46 14.66
N SER A 7 27.56 6.73 15.91
CA SER A 7 26.22 6.51 16.41
C SER A 7 25.24 7.41 15.65
N ILE A 8 24.03 6.90 15.38
CA ILE A 8 22.94 7.74 14.84
C ILE A 8 22.55 8.87 15.81
N PHE A 9 22.98 8.78 17.08
CA PHE A 9 22.79 9.80 18.12
C PHE A 9 23.98 10.76 18.21
N ASP A 10 25.00 10.60 17.37
CA ASP A 10 26.15 11.49 17.37
C ASP A 10 25.79 12.82 16.68
N PRO A 11 25.87 13.97 17.39
CA PRO A 11 25.58 15.28 16.82
C PRO A 11 26.51 15.67 15.67
N VAL A 12 27.67 15.05 15.55
CA VAL A 12 28.61 15.26 14.44
C VAL A 12 28.13 14.58 13.14
N TYR A 13 27.33 13.51 13.24
CA TYR A 13 26.81 12.77 12.09
C TYR A 13 25.94 13.64 11.17
N PHE A 14 25.07 14.43 11.72
CA PHE A 14 24.04 15.15 10.97
C PHE A 14 24.57 16.30 10.10
N PRO A 15 25.53 17.11 10.54
CA PRO A 15 26.14 18.13 9.67
C PRO A 15 26.77 17.55 8.40
N HIS A 16 27.23 16.30 8.46
CA HIS A 16 27.90 15.61 7.35
C HIS A 16 26.96 14.74 6.49
N MET A 17 25.64 14.71 6.78
CA MET A 17 24.70 13.95 5.95
C MET A 17 24.66 14.40 4.51
N HIS A 18 24.87 15.69 4.23
CA HIS A 18 24.95 16.22 2.87
C HIS A 18 26.14 15.64 2.10
N GLU A 19 27.27 15.46 2.75
CA GLU A 19 28.47 14.86 2.17
C GLU A 19 28.27 13.38 1.84
N ALA A 20 27.42 12.69 2.62
CA ALA A 20 27.05 11.30 2.38
C ALA A 20 25.96 11.13 1.30
N GLY A 21 25.49 12.20 0.68
CA GLY A 21 24.43 12.14 -0.35
C GLY A 21 23.06 11.72 0.20
N SER A 22 22.86 11.75 1.50
CA SER A 22 21.61 11.40 2.16
C SER A 22 20.75 12.63 2.40
N SER A 23 19.44 12.52 2.15
CA SER A 23 18.50 13.56 2.54
C SER A 23 18.00 13.29 3.97
N ILE A 24 18.06 14.33 4.82
CA ILE A 24 17.51 14.29 6.19
C ILE A 24 15.99 14.02 6.19
N SER A 25 15.32 14.31 5.09
CA SER A 25 13.89 14.02 4.91
C SER A 25 13.56 12.52 4.86
N TYR A 26 14.54 11.67 4.62
CA TYR A 26 14.33 10.22 4.66
C TYR A 26 14.38 9.70 6.10
N LEU A 27 13.35 8.98 6.48
CA LEU A 27 13.33 8.29 7.76
C LEU A 27 14.37 7.16 7.75
N PRO A 28 15.04 6.88 8.89
CA PRO A 28 16.27 6.10 8.91
C PRO A 28 16.07 4.58 8.88
N MET A 29 14.86 4.05 8.79
CA MET A 29 14.61 2.61 8.92
C MET A 29 15.47 1.76 7.98
N ILE A 30 15.54 2.14 6.71
CA ILE A 30 16.28 1.36 5.70
C ILE A 30 17.78 1.49 5.90
N GLN A 31 18.25 2.70 6.20
CA GLN A 31 19.65 2.96 6.51
C GLN A 31 20.11 2.16 7.74
N LEU A 32 19.27 2.09 8.77
CA LEU A 32 19.51 1.26 9.96
C LEU A 32 19.55 -0.22 9.61
N SER A 33 18.64 -0.69 8.75
CA SER A 33 18.65 -2.09 8.29
C SER A 33 19.93 -2.43 7.54
N TYR A 34 20.43 -1.52 6.71
CA TYR A 34 21.70 -1.70 6.01
C TYR A 34 22.89 -1.65 6.97
N ALA A 35 22.89 -0.68 7.90
CA ALA A 35 23.93 -0.58 8.93
C ALA A 35 24.02 -1.86 9.78
N TYR A 36 22.87 -2.43 10.14
CA TYR A 36 22.81 -3.70 10.86
C TYR A 36 23.51 -4.83 10.11
N VAL A 37 23.20 -5.00 8.82
CA VAL A 37 23.81 -6.05 7.99
C VAL A 37 25.32 -5.83 7.82
N TYR A 38 25.76 -4.59 7.66
CA TYR A 38 27.18 -4.26 7.61
C TYR A 38 27.90 -4.52 8.94
N ALA A 39 27.23 -4.30 10.09
CA ALA A 39 27.77 -4.61 11.40
C ALA A 39 28.06 -6.12 11.58
N PHE A 40 27.32 -6.99 10.88
CA PHE A 40 27.59 -8.42 10.81
C PHE A 40 28.59 -8.84 9.73
N GLY A 41 29.31 -7.89 9.15
CA GLY A 41 30.41 -8.16 8.20
C GLY A 41 29.97 -8.41 6.75
N ALA A 42 28.72 -8.10 6.40
CA ALA A 42 28.30 -8.23 5.02
C ALA A 42 29.00 -7.21 4.12
N ALA A 43 29.41 -7.64 2.92
CA ALA A 43 30.03 -6.79 1.93
C ALA A 43 29.03 -5.89 1.18
N THR A 44 27.74 -6.22 1.22
CA THR A 44 26.68 -5.49 0.52
C THR A 44 25.33 -5.62 1.22
N SER A 45 24.51 -4.58 1.17
CA SER A 45 23.13 -4.57 1.64
C SER A 45 22.09 -4.94 0.55
N LYS A 46 22.51 -5.18 -0.69
CA LYS A 46 21.63 -5.40 -1.86
C LYS A 46 20.69 -6.61 -1.71
N ALA A 47 21.02 -7.56 -0.86
CA ALA A 47 20.16 -8.71 -0.58
C ALA A 47 18.91 -8.36 0.23
N ILE A 48 18.93 -7.32 1.07
CA ILE A 48 17.81 -6.95 1.95
C ILE A 48 16.52 -6.68 1.19
N PRO A 49 16.50 -5.80 0.16
CA PRO A 49 15.27 -5.54 -0.61
C PRO A 49 14.70 -6.80 -1.25
N ALA A 50 15.58 -7.65 -1.81
CA ALA A 50 15.16 -8.90 -2.45
C ALA A 50 14.55 -9.88 -1.45
N PHE A 51 15.13 -10.03 -0.24
CA PHE A 51 14.55 -10.87 0.81
C PHE A 51 13.22 -10.32 1.32
N ILE A 52 13.09 -9.00 1.51
CA ILE A 52 11.83 -8.37 1.92
C ILE A 52 10.77 -8.60 0.84
N TYR A 53 11.11 -8.44 -0.44
CA TYR A 53 10.20 -8.68 -1.54
C TYR A 53 9.76 -10.14 -1.64
N LEU A 54 10.68 -11.09 -1.51
CA LEU A 54 10.36 -12.51 -1.49
C LEU A 54 9.48 -12.88 -0.29
N GLY A 55 9.83 -12.41 0.91
CA GLY A 55 9.02 -12.59 2.11
C GLY A 55 7.62 -11.99 1.97
N PHE A 56 7.51 -10.83 1.32
CA PHE A 56 6.24 -10.21 0.97
C PHE A 56 5.43 -11.12 0.05
N LEU A 57 6.00 -11.63 -1.04
CA LEU A 57 5.26 -12.49 -1.97
C LEU A 57 4.68 -13.70 -1.25
N VAL A 58 5.47 -14.38 -0.41
CA VAL A 58 5.00 -15.54 0.38
C VAL A 58 3.90 -15.13 1.36
N GLY A 59 4.12 -14.06 2.13
CA GLY A 59 3.14 -13.57 3.10
C GLY A 59 1.86 -13.05 2.43
N PHE A 60 2.00 -12.36 1.30
CA PHE A 60 0.87 -11.82 0.54
C PHE A 60 0.03 -12.92 -0.11
N TYR A 61 0.67 -14.01 -0.57
CA TYR A 61 -0.05 -15.21 -0.98
C TYR A 61 -0.93 -15.75 0.15
N GLY A 62 -0.38 -15.92 1.34
CA GLY A 62 -1.14 -16.36 2.52
C GLY A 62 -2.28 -15.39 2.87
N LEU A 63 -2.05 -14.09 2.72
CA LEU A 63 -3.06 -13.04 2.92
C LEU A 63 -4.19 -13.15 1.89
N CYS A 64 -3.88 -13.33 0.62
CA CYS A 64 -4.86 -13.55 -0.45
C CYS A 64 -5.71 -14.80 -0.20
N ARG A 65 -5.08 -15.90 0.25
CA ARG A 65 -5.75 -17.18 0.53
C ARG A 65 -6.87 -17.10 1.57
N ARG A 66 -6.93 -16.01 2.33
CA ARG A 66 -8.03 -15.80 3.29
C ARG A 66 -9.39 -15.56 2.62
N LYS A 67 -9.40 -15.03 1.38
CA LYS A 67 -10.63 -14.64 0.66
C LYS A 67 -10.66 -15.09 -0.80
N ILE A 68 -9.51 -15.40 -1.37
CA ILE A 68 -9.31 -15.69 -2.78
C ILE A 68 -8.94 -17.16 -2.94
N SER A 69 -9.35 -17.78 -4.04
CA SER A 69 -9.00 -19.16 -4.40
C SER A 69 -7.49 -19.36 -4.56
N HIS A 70 -7.01 -20.60 -4.62
CA HIS A 70 -5.57 -20.90 -4.84
C HIS A 70 -5.08 -20.30 -6.16
N THR A 71 -5.79 -20.58 -7.24
CA THR A 71 -5.46 -20.08 -8.58
C THR A 71 -5.51 -18.57 -8.63
N GLY A 72 -6.54 -17.95 -8.02
CA GLY A 72 -6.63 -16.50 -7.92
C GLY A 72 -5.48 -15.88 -7.12
N SER A 73 -5.08 -16.50 -6.00
CA SER A 73 -3.94 -16.04 -5.21
C SER A 73 -2.61 -16.16 -5.96
N ALA A 74 -2.43 -17.24 -6.73
CA ALA A 74 -1.26 -17.40 -7.58
C ALA A 74 -1.23 -16.36 -8.71
N LEU A 75 -2.39 -16.04 -9.31
CA LEU A 75 -2.52 -14.97 -10.30
C LEU A 75 -2.12 -13.61 -9.74
N VAL A 76 -2.51 -13.30 -8.50
CA VAL A 76 -2.09 -12.06 -7.82
C VAL A 76 -0.57 -11.97 -7.77
N LEU A 77 0.11 -13.04 -7.33
CA LEU A 77 1.58 -13.05 -7.29
C LEU A 77 2.20 -12.92 -8.67
N LEU A 78 1.68 -13.67 -9.64
CA LEU A 78 2.16 -13.59 -11.02
C LEU A 78 2.00 -12.16 -11.57
N GLY A 79 0.87 -11.53 -11.30
CA GLY A 79 0.62 -10.14 -11.69
C GLY A 79 1.58 -9.15 -11.03
N ILE A 80 1.88 -9.31 -9.74
CA ILE A 80 2.84 -8.47 -9.04
C ILE A 80 4.26 -8.65 -9.62
N ILE A 81 4.69 -9.89 -9.84
CA ILE A 81 6.02 -10.21 -10.40
C ILE A 81 6.13 -9.73 -11.85
N SER A 82 5.03 -9.76 -12.61
CA SER A 82 5.01 -9.31 -14.00
C SER A 82 5.02 -7.78 -14.18
N ALA A 83 4.96 -6.99 -13.11
CA ALA A 83 5.14 -5.55 -13.17
C ALA A 83 6.63 -5.20 -13.40
N PRO A 84 7.05 -4.77 -14.63
CA PRO A 84 8.45 -4.76 -15.02
C PRO A 84 9.31 -3.85 -14.13
N GLU A 85 8.86 -2.65 -13.89
CA GLU A 85 9.57 -1.67 -13.07
C GLU A 85 9.65 -2.12 -11.60
N MET A 86 8.57 -2.67 -11.04
CA MET A 86 8.58 -3.14 -9.66
C MET A 86 9.57 -4.28 -9.46
N LEU A 87 9.65 -5.21 -10.40
CA LEU A 87 10.60 -6.32 -10.36
C LEU A 87 12.05 -5.83 -10.48
N ALA A 88 12.32 -4.90 -11.41
CA ALA A 88 13.64 -4.31 -11.57
C ALA A 88 14.11 -3.61 -10.28
N PHE A 89 13.22 -2.88 -9.61
CA PHE A 89 13.54 -2.18 -8.37
C PHE A 89 13.60 -3.08 -7.13
N ALA A 90 13.10 -4.32 -7.19
CA ALA A 90 13.12 -5.25 -6.07
C ALA A 90 14.55 -5.68 -5.67
N SER A 91 15.51 -5.60 -6.61
CA SER A 91 16.93 -5.90 -6.37
C SER A 91 17.79 -4.67 -6.08
N LEU A 92 17.20 -3.47 -6.14
CA LEU A 92 17.93 -2.23 -5.89
C LEU A 92 17.85 -1.83 -4.41
N SER A 93 18.91 -1.22 -3.90
CA SER A 93 18.97 -0.72 -2.52
C SER A 93 18.16 0.59 -2.35
N VAL A 94 16.88 0.56 -2.77
CA VAL A 94 15.94 1.67 -2.70
C VAL A 94 14.72 1.29 -1.88
N THR A 95 14.07 2.28 -1.27
CA THR A 95 12.97 2.07 -0.33
C THR A 95 11.63 1.73 -0.98
N ASN A 96 11.46 2.02 -2.27
CA ASN A 96 10.16 2.07 -2.93
C ASN A 96 9.41 0.72 -2.98
N VAL A 97 10.10 -0.38 -3.32
CA VAL A 97 9.46 -1.72 -3.34
C VAL A 97 9.15 -2.19 -1.93
N MET A 98 10.06 -1.96 -0.98
CA MET A 98 9.81 -2.31 0.42
C MET A 98 8.63 -1.54 0.99
N GLN A 99 8.53 -0.23 0.66
CA GLN A 99 7.38 0.60 0.97
C GLN A 99 6.10 0.01 0.37
N ALA A 100 6.13 -0.38 -0.90
CA ALA A 100 4.99 -0.99 -1.58
C ALA A 100 4.50 -2.27 -0.88
N CYS A 101 5.43 -3.11 -0.43
CA CYS A 101 5.12 -4.33 0.32
C CYS A 101 4.36 -4.04 1.62
N MET A 102 4.83 -3.07 2.40
CA MET A 102 4.23 -2.73 3.69
C MET A 102 2.91 -1.98 3.52
N ALA A 103 2.86 -0.99 2.63
CA ALA A 103 1.67 -0.20 2.35
C ALA A 103 0.50 -1.08 1.87
N SER A 104 0.74 -1.91 0.85
CA SER A 104 -0.31 -2.76 0.28
C SER A 104 -0.81 -3.80 1.28
N SER A 105 0.08 -4.46 2.02
CA SER A 105 -0.32 -5.40 3.07
C SER A 105 -1.13 -4.72 4.16
N GLY A 106 -0.70 -3.53 4.63
CA GLY A 106 -1.40 -2.75 5.65
C GLY A 106 -2.82 -2.37 5.21
N ILE A 107 -3.01 -1.93 3.97
CA ILE A 107 -4.33 -1.63 3.41
C ILE A 107 -5.20 -2.88 3.30
N VAL A 108 -4.66 -4.01 2.82
CA VAL A 108 -5.44 -5.25 2.74
C VAL A 108 -5.87 -5.74 4.14
N TYR A 109 -5.00 -5.67 5.14
CA TYR A 109 -5.36 -5.99 6.53
C TYR A 109 -6.43 -5.04 7.08
N THR A 110 -6.39 -3.74 6.75
CA THR A 110 -7.46 -2.78 7.08
C THR A 110 -8.80 -3.22 6.46
N CYS A 111 -8.81 -3.60 5.20
CA CYS A 111 -10.00 -4.09 4.51
C CYS A 111 -10.52 -5.40 5.11
N LEU A 112 -9.64 -6.32 5.50
CA LEU A 112 -10.01 -7.56 6.19
C LEU A 112 -10.62 -7.28 7.56
N TRP A 113 -10.05 -6.35 8.33
CA TRP A 113 -10.66 -5.94 9.60
C TRP A 113 -12.06 -5.34 9.38
N LEU A 114 -12.26 -4.53 8.35
CA LEU A 114 -13.59 -3.99 8.03
C LEU A 114 -14.61 -5.08 7.68
N ARG A 115 -14.14 -6.20 7.09
CA ARG A 115 -14.99 -7.37 6.77
C ARG A 115 -15.26 -8.25 7.98
N ASP A 116 -14.20 -8.62 8.70
CA ASP A 116 -14.22 -9.73 9.67
C ASP A 116 -14.18 -9.26 11.12
N ARG A 117 -13.87 -7.98 11.37
CA ARG A 117 -13.75 -7.35 12.70
C ARG A 117 -12.76 -8.02 13.66
N LYS A 118 -11.74 -8.69 13.12
CA LYS A 118 -10.69 -9.30 13.93
C LYS A 118 -9.68 -8.25 14.36
N SER A 119 -9.52 -8.02 15.66
CA SER A 119 -8.58 -7.01 16.21
C SER A 119 -7.15 -7.25 15.77
N SER A 120 -6.72 -8.51 15.61
CA SER A 120 -5.39 -8.86 15.10
C SER A 120 -5.13 -8.30 13.70
N ASP A 121 -6.15 -8.23 12.84
CA ASP A 121 -5.99 -7.67 11.49
C ASP A 121 -5.75 -6.16 11.55
N LEU A 122 -6.46 -5.44 12.42
CA LEU A 122 -6.23 -4.00 12.61
C LEU A 122 -4.85 -3.73 13.24
N MET A 123 -4.42 -4.54 14.20
CA MET A 123 -3.09 -4.42 14.80
C MET A 123 -1.99 -4.62 13.76
N LEU A 124 -2.11 -5.64 12.92
CA LEU A 124 -1.17 -5.88 11.80
C LEU A 124 -1.20 -4.74 10.78
N ALA A 125 -2.38 -4.22 10.45
CA ALA A 125 -2.51 -3.05 9.57
C ALA A 125 -1.74 -1.84 10.13
N VAL A 126 -1.96 -1.52 11.42
CA VAL A 126 -1.28 -0.40 12.11
C VAL A 126 0.23 -0.58 12.11
N LEU A 127 0.72 -1.79 12.43
CA LEU A 127 2.15 -2.09 12.43
C LEU A 127 2.77 -1.93 11.03
N LEU A 128 2.15 -2.52 10.00
CA LEU A 128 2.67 -2.46 8.63
C LEU A 128 2.64 -1.03 8.07
N LEU A 129 1.60 -0.27 8.37
CA LEU A 129 1.51 1.14 7.98
C LEU A 129 2.50 2.02 8.77
N ALA A 130 2.80 1.70 10.02
CA ALA A 130 3.84 2.36 10.79
C ALA A 130 5.23 2.11 10.17
N ILE A 131 5.53 0.87 9.80
CA ILE A 131 6.77 0.50 9.11
C ILE A 131 6.85 1.21 7.75
N ASN A 132 5.77 1.21 6.96
CA ASN A 132 5.68 1.94 5.70
C ASN A 132 6.02 3.42 5.88
N ASN A 133 5.42 4.06 6.87
CA ASN A 133 5.62 5.48 7.15
C ASN A 133 7.03 5.76 7.70
N TRP A 134 7.64 4.80 8.40
CA TRP A 134 9.04 4.91 8.87
C TRP A 134 10.06 4.71 7.74
N MET A 135 9.68 4.12 6.64
CA MET A 135 10.52 4.05 5.43
C MET A 135 10.51 5.35 4.63
N ARG A 136 9.33 5.97 4.49
CA ARG A 136 9.15 7.19 3.69
C ARG A 136 7.97 8.00 4.23
N ALA A 137 8.15 9.31 4.30
CA ALA A 137 7.13 10.23 4.82
C ALA A 137 5.83 10.20 4.00
N GLU A 138 5.92 9.97 2.68
CA GLU A 138 4.75 9.83 1.80
C GLU A 138 3.83 8.65 2.18
N GLY A 139 4.32 7.75 3.03
CA GLY A 139 3.53 6.68 3.66
C GLY A 139 2.30 7.18 4.42
N ILE A 140 2.29 8.44 4.84
CA ILE A 140 1.15 9.10 5.49
C ILE A 140 -0.14 9.01 4.66
N VAL A 141 -0.05 8.95 3.35
CA VAL A 141 -1.20 8.81 2.44
C VAL A 141 -1.97 7.52 2.70
N PHE A 142 -1.26 6.41 2.90
CA PHE A 142 -1.87 5.11 3.20
C PHE A 142 -2.46 5.07 4.61
N ILE A 143 -1.79 5.74 5.57
CA ILE A 143 -2.34 5.90 6.92
C ILE A 143 -3.64 6.70 6.86
N GLY A 144 -3.66 7.82 6.12
CA GLY A 144 -4.85 8.64 5.92
C GLY A 144 -6.01 7.85 5.31
N ALA A 145 -5.74 7.07 4.26
CA ALA A 145 -6.73 6.23 3.61
C ALA A 145 -7.27 5.15 4.57
N ALA A 146 -6.39 4.41 5.26
CA ALA A 146 -6.78 3.41 6.24
C ALA A 146 -7.57 4.02 7.40
N TRP A 147 -7.11 5.16 7.91
CA TRP A 147 -7.78 5.85 9.02
C TRP A 147 -9.18 6.32 8.65
N LEU A 148 -9.35 6.95 7.49
CA LEU A 148 -10.67 7.35 6.98
C LEU A 148 -11.61 6.15 6.89
N MET A 149 -11.15 5.03 6.35
CA MET A 149 -11.95 3.80 6.23
C MET A 149 -12.30 3.21 7.59
N VAL A 150 -11.35 3.20 8.54
CA VAL A 150 -11.57 2.71 9.90
C VAL A 150 -12.55 3.61 10.65
N ILE A 151 -12.44 4.95 10.52
CA ILE A 151 -13.40 5.91 11.11
C ILE A 151 -14.82 5.60 10.59
N VAL A 152 -15.02 5.55 9.27
CA VAL A 152 -16.33 5.27 8.68
C VAL A 152 -16.89 3.93 9.16
N GLY A 153 -16.06 2.88 9.21
CA GLY A 153 -16.45 1.57 9.71
C GLY A 153 -16.73 1.54 11.21
N SER A 154 -16.02 2.33 12.01
CA SER A 154 -16.18 2.42 13.46
C SER A 154 -17.41 3.23 13.85
N LEU A 155 -17.69 4.33 13.14
CA LEU A 155 -18.90 5.14 13.32
C LEU A 155 -20.16 4.28 13.14
N ARG A 156 -20.17 3.46 12.08
CA ARG A 156 -21.29 2.55 11.80
C ARG A 156 -21.54 1.53 12.91
N ASN A 157 -20.47 1.10 13.59
CA ASN A 157 -20.53 0.07 14.64
C ASN A 157 -20.37 0.63 16.06
N LYS A 158 -20.30 1.95 16.24
CA LYS A 158 -20.10 2.64 17.53
C LYS A 158 -18.83 2.21 18.27
N ASP A 159 -17.78 1.78 17.54
CA ASP A 159 -16.50 1.33 18.10
C ASP A 159 -15.43 2.42 18.00
N TRP A 160 -15.49 3.39 18.90
CA TRP A 160 -14.56 4.54 18.91
C TRP A 160 -13.12 4.17 19.23
N ARG A 161 -12.89 3.06 19.94
CA ARG A 161 -11.53 2.61 20.28
C ARG A 161 -10.76 2.19 19.03
N SER A 162 -11.40 1.46 18.15
CA SER A 162 -10.79 1.07 16.88
C SER A 162 -10.52 2.27 15.97
N ALA A 163 -11.32 3.34 16.05
CA ALA A 163 -11.13 4.54 15.24
C ALA A 163 -9.82 5.28 15.52
N LEU A 164 -9.27 5.15 16.73
CA LEU A 164 -8.02 5.84 17.12
C LEU A 164 -6.76 5.03 16.80
N LEU A 165 -6.86 3.72 16.64
CA LEU A 165 -5.69 2.84 16.46
C LEU A 165 -4.83 3.19 15.23
N PRO A 166 -5.36 3.52 14.05
CA PRO A 166 -4.52 3.87 12.91
C PRO A 166 -3.64 5.12 13.12
N ALA A 167 -4.02 6.01 14.03
CA ALA A 167 -3.18 7.16 14.39
C ALA A 167 -1.82 6.73 14.97
N ALA A 168 -1.75 5.57 15.64
CA ALA A 168 -0.49 5.02 16.15
C ALA A 168 0.54 4.73 15.04
N SER A 169 0.09 4.54 13.79
CA SER A 169 1.00 4.39 12.65
C SER A 169 1.80 5.66 12.33
N LEU A 170 1.40 6.82 12.84
CA LEU A 170 2.14 8.07 12.70
C LEU A 170 3.30 8.19 13.68
N LEU A 171 3.32 7.36 14.73
CA LEU A 171 4.30 7.46 15.82
C LEU A 171 5.75 7.49 15.34
N PRO A 172 6.21 6.62 14.41
CA PRO A 172 7.59 6.66 13.95
C PRO A 172 7.97 8.00 13.29
N LEU A 173 7.07 8.57 12.47
CA LEU A 173 7.29 9.86 11.84
C LEU A 173 7.35 10.98 12.88
N VAL A 174 6.41 11.01 13.81
CA VAL A 174 6.36 12.04 14.87
C VAL A 174 7.62 11.98 15.73
N LEU A 175 8.05 10.79 16.17
CA LEU A 175 9.26 10.62 16.94
C LEU A 175 10.51 11.06 16.16
N TRP A 176 10.59 10.74 14.88
CA TRP A 176 11.69 11.19 14.02
C TRP A 176 11.72 12.72 13.85
N LEU A 177 10.57 13.35 13.63
CA LEU A 177 10.49 14.81 13.53
C LEU A 177 10.88 15.51 14.83
N LEU A 178 10.42 14.99 15.97
CA LEU A 178 10.79 15.53 17.29
C LEU A 178 12.30 15.36 17.54
N TYR A 179 12.84 14.19 17.23
CA TYR A 179 14.27 13.93 17.35
C TYR A 179 15.10 14.84 16.44
N SER A 180 14.75 14.94 15.16
CA SER A 180 15.41 15.81 14.19
C SER A 180 15.39 17.27 14.66
N LYS A 181 14.25 17.71 15.21
CA LYS A 181 14.12 19.06 15.79
C LYS A 181 15.05 19.26 16.98
N SER A 182 15.13 18.29 17.89
CA SER A 182 15.98 18.38 19.09
C SER A 182 17.46 18.44 18.74
N CYS A 183 17.86 17.85 17.61
CA CYS A 183 19.23 17.87 17.10
C CYS A 183 19.54 19.10 16.23
N GLY A 184 18.62 20.06 16.10
CA GLY A 184 18.82 21.26 15.28
C GLY A 184 18.82 20.99 13.78
N LEU A 185 18.33 19.85 13.33
CA LEU A 185 18.37 19.37 11.96
C LEU A 185 17.29 19.97 11.06
N TYR A 186 16.97 21.24 11.24
CA TYR A 186 16.24 21.98 10.24
C TYR A 186 17.16 22.29 9.05
N ALA A 187 17.49 21.23 8.31
CA ALA A 187 17.99 21.44 6.96
C ALA A 187 16.89 22.18 6.18
N GLU A 188 17.30 23.10 5.35
CA GLU A 188 16.38 23.75 4.42
C GLU A 188 15.55 22.67 3.73
N SER A 189 14.23 22.69 3.96
CA SER A 189 13.33 21.77 3.32
C SER A 189 13.51 21.88 1.81
N ALA A 190 13.79 20.76 1.15
CA ALA A 190 13.78 20.69 -0.31
C ALA A 190 12.37 20.92 -0.89
N ILE A 191 11.36 20.96 -0.01
CA ILE A 191 9.95 21.05 -0.32
C ILE A 191 9.41 22.39 0.21
N ILE A 192 8.71 23.12 -0.65
CA ILE A 192 8.01 24.37 -0.31
C ILE A 192 6.51 24.09 -0.42
N ALA A 193 5.73 24.59 0.55
CA ALA A 193 4.27 24.51 0.44
C ALA A 193 3.78 25.38 -0.72
N HIS A 194 2.83 24.84 -1.51
CA HIS A 194 2.19 25.57 -2.62
C HIS A 194 0.83 26.12 -2.14
N PRO A 195 0.76 27.37 -1.69
CA PRO A 195 -0.38 27.87 -0.93
C PRO A 195 -1.58 28.35 -1.78
N TYR A 196 -1.43 28.41 -3.10
CA TYR A 196 -2.45 28.93 -4.00
C TYR A 196 -2.81 27.91 -5.09
N TRP A 197 -4.00 28.11 -5.69
CA TRP A 197 -4.44 27.25 -6.79
C TRP A 197 -3.69 27.59 -8.09
N ASP A 198 -3.08 26.57 -8.66
CA ASP A 198 -2.41 26.61 -9.96
C ASP A 198 -3.02 25.53 -10.87
N GLY A 199 -3.81 26.00 -11.86
CA GLY A 199 -4.51 25.12 -12.81
C GLY A 199 -3.56 24.42 -13.78
N GLU A 200 -2.43 25.04 -14.14
CA GLU A 200 -1.43 24.44 -15.03
C GLU A 200 -0.71 23.29 -14.34
N LYS A 201 -0.26 23.51 -13.09
CA LYS A 201 0.31 22.45 -12.27
C LYS A 201 -0.66 21.29 -12.05
N ALA A 202 -1.93 21.57 -11.77
CA ALA A 202 -2.95 20.55 -11.59
C ALA A 202 -3.17 19.73 -12.87
N ALA A 203 -3.20 20.38 -14.05
CA ALA A 203 -3.33 19.71 -15.34
C ALA A 203 -2.10 18.83 -15.65
N THR A 204 -0.90 19.34 -15.40
CA THR A 204 0.36 18.58 -15.56
C THR A 204 0.38 17.33 -14.67
N ILE A 205 -0.04 17.45 -13.41
CA ILE A 205 -0.12 16.31 -12.49
C ILE A 205 -1.16 15.30 -12.98
N ALA A 206 -2.32 15.76 -13.43
CA ALA A 206 -3.39 14.88 -13.91
C ALA A 206 -2.97 14.11 -15.19
N ASP A 207 -2.35 14.78 -16.17
CA ASP A 207 -1.87 14.11 -17.39
C ASP A 207 -0.70 13.16 -17.08
N GLY A 208 0.23 13.57 -16.21
CA GLY A 208 1.31 12.72 -15.74
C GLY A 208 0.80 11.47 -15.02
N ALA A 209 -0.16 11.61 -14.12
CA ALA A 209 -0.81 10.48 -13.46
C ALA A 209 -1.49 9.54 -14.46
N TRP A 210 -2.28 10.10 -15.38
CA TRP A 210 -2.92 9.33 -16.45
C TRP A 210 -1.90 8.59 -17.32
N SER A 211 -0.83 9.27 -17.71
CA SER A 211 0.25 8.68 -18.48
C SER A 211 0.93 7.53 -17.74
N LEU A 212 1.24 7.70 -16.47
CA LEU A 212 1.87 6.67 -15.64
C LEU A 212 0.99 5.41 -15.50
N PHE A 213 -0.32 5.57 -15.28
CA PHE A 213 -1.21 4.44 -15.06
C PHE A 213 -1.64 3.74 -16.36
N PHE A 214 -1.82 4.49 -17.46
CA PHE A 214 -2.51 3.96 -18.63
C PHE A 214 -1.74 4.06 -19.96
N ARG A 215 -0.76 4.96 -20.10
CA ARG A 215 0.03 5.07 -21.35
C ARG A 215 1.39 4.38 -21.24
N GLY A 216 1.96 4.31 -20.04
CA GLY A 216 3.26 3.68 -19.82
C GLY A 216 3.18 2.16 -19.66
N VAL A 217 4.30 1.49 -19.95
CA VAL A 217 4.44 0.03 -19.76
C VAL A 217 4.99 -0.34 -18.37
N TYR A 218 5.14 0.64 -17.48
CA TYR A 218 5.84 0.50 -16.20
C TYR A 218 5.24 -0.57 -15.28
N TYR A 219 3.92 -0.71 -15.32
CA TYR A 219 3.17 -1.66 -14.47
C TYR A 219 2.48 -2.77 -15.29
N GLY A 220 2.87 -2.94 -16.55
CA GLY A 220 2.22 -3.86 -17.47
C GLY A 220 0.73 -3.50 -17.66
N TRP A 221 -0.13 -4.52 -17.68
CA TRP A 221 -1.59 -4.37 -17.86
C TRP A 221 -2.35 -4.16 -16.54
N THR A 222 -1.66 -4.00 -15.42
CA THR A 222 -2.25 -3.98 -14.08
C THR A 222 -3.43 -3.03 -13.95
N PHE A 223 -3.24 -1.74 -14.27
CA PHE A 223 -4.28 -0.74 -14.07
C PHE A 223 -5.38 -0.77 -15.13
N HIS A 224 -5.08 -1.23 -16.33
CA HIS A 224 -6.10 -1.48 -17.37
C HIS A 224 -7.06 -2.59 -16.91
N LEU A 225 -6.51 -3.72 -16.46
CA LEU A 225 -7.32 -4.83 -15.94
C LEU A 225 -8.09 -4.42 -14.68
N PHE A 226 -7.46 -3.67 -13.78
CA PHE A 226 -8.14 -3.12 -12.61
C PHE A 226 -9.36 -2.27 -13.01
N ALA A 227 -9.19 -1.34 -13.95
CA ALA A 227 -10.27 -0.46 -14.40
C ALA A 227 -11.40 -1.27 -15.06
N ILE A 228 -11.07 -2.23 -15.94
CA ILE A 228 -12.05 -3.09 -16.59
C ILE A 228 -12.85 -3.89 -15.56
N VAL A 229 -12.16 -4.55 -14.60
CA VAL A 229 -12.82 -5.36 -13.57
C VAL A 229 -13.65 -4.49 -12.64
N LEU A 230 -13.19 -3.28 -12.30
CA LEU A 230 -13.94 -2.32 -11.47
C LEU A 230 -15.24 -1.91 -12.15
N VAL A 231 -15.18 -1.47 -13.41
CA VAL A 231 -16.35 -1.07 -14.18
C VAL A 231 -17.32 -2.24 -14.34
N ALA A 232 -16.82 -3.43 -14.72
CA ALA A 232 -17.65 -4.64 -14.84
C ALA A 232 -18.32 -5.03 -13.52
N SER A 233 -17.62 -4.90 -12.38
CA SER A 233 -18.18 -5.17 -11.06
C SER A 233 -19.28 -4.17 -10.68
N ILE A 234 -19.11 -2.88 -10.97
CA ILE A 234 -20.12 -1.84 -10.69
C ILE A 234 -21.36 -2.06 -11.56
N ILE A 235 -21.18 -2.28 -12.87
CA ILE A 235 -22.28 -2.54 -13.82
C ILE A 235 -23.03 -3.82 -13.41
N GLY A 236 -22.30 -4.90 -13.13
CA GLY A 236 -22.91 -6.17 -12.72
C GLY A 236 -23.77 -6.03 -11.46
N ARG A 237 -23.30 -5.27 -10.47
CA ARG A 237 -24.09 -4.97 -9.25
C ARG A 237 -25.32 -4.15 -9.56
N TYR A 238 -25.21 -3.14 -10.40
CA TYR A 238 -26.34 -2.32 -10.82
C TYR A 238 -27.42 -3.19 -11.48
N ILE A 239 -27.04 -4.03 -12.44
CA ILE A 239 -27.96 -4.95 -13.15
C ILE A 239 -28.63 -5.91 -12.15
N ILE A 240 -27.85 -6.58 -11.28
CA ILE A 240 -28.37 -7.50 -10.28
C ILE A 240 -29.35 -6.79 -9.32
N SER A 241 -29.03 -5.57 -8.90
CA SER A 241 -29.90 -4.79 -8.01
C SER A 241 -31.23 -4.44 -8.67
N ARG A 242 -31.21 -4.13 -9.98
CA ARG A 242 -32.42 -3.84 -10.77
C ARG A 242 -33.32 -5.07 -10.93
N ILE A 243 -32.71 -6.24 -11.24
CA ILE A 243 -33.45 -7.51 -11.40
C ILE A 243 -34.09 -7.91 -10.07
N ARG A 244 -33.36 -7.80 -8.95
CA ARG A 244 -33.89 -8.14 -7.62
C ARG A 244 -35.06 -7.22 -7.20
N LYS A 245 -35.00 -5.91 -7.49
CA LYS A 245 -36.10 -4.99 -7.20
C LYS A 245 -37.40 -5.37 -7.96
N LYS A 246 -37.27 -5.99 -9.13
CA LYS A 246 -38.42 -6.42 -9.93
C LYS A 246 -39.06 -7.73 -9.40
N SER A 247 -38.30 -8.53 -8.63
CA SER A 247 -38.69 -9.86 -8.17
C SER A 247 -39.40 -9.89 -6.82
N GLN A 248 -39.84 -8.76 -6.24
CA GLN A 248 -40.62 -8.59 -5.00
C GLN A 248 -40.26 -9.50 -3.80
N HIS A 249 -39.10 -10.17 -3.79
CA HIS A 249 -38.66 -10.90 -2.61
C HIS A 249 -37.83 -9.97 -1.71
N PRO A 250 -38.31 -9.62 -0.50
CA PRO A 250 -37.51 -8.90 0.48
C PRO A 250 -36.48 -9.86 1.06
N SER A 251 -35.43 -10.16 0.27
CA SER A 251 -34.30 -10.84 0.87
C SER A 251 -33.54 -9.81 1.70
N THR A 252 -33.42 -10.08 2.99
CA THR A 252 -32.52 -9.43 3.96
C THR A 252 -31.04 -9.52 3.56
N GLY A 253 -30.77 -9.39 2.28
CA GLY A 253 -29.42 -9.37 1.72
C GLY A 253 -28.76 -8.04 2.04
N SER A 254 -28.04 -7.96 3.15
CA SER A 254 -27.00 -6.97 3.37
C SER A 254 -26.23 -6.81 2.05
N HIS A 255 -26.36 -5.65 1.41
CA HIS A 255 -25.52 -5.30 0.24
C HIS A 255 -24.06 -5.38 0.71
N ASN A 256 -23.38 -6.44 0.28
CA ASN A 256 -22.01 -6.70 0.67
C ASN A 256 -21.08 -5.72 -0.05
N TYR A 257 -20.95 -4.49 0.48
CA TYR A 257 -19.99 -3.47 0.00
C TYR A 257 -18.54 -3.88 0.24
N SER A 258 -18.32 -5.05 0.86
CA SER A 258 -17.00 -5.51 1.24
C SER A 258 -16.03 -5.67 0.07
N GLU A 259 -16.52 -5.94 -1.15
CA GLU A 259 -15.69 -6.04 -2.35
C GLU A 259 -15.17 -4.68 -2.85
N LEU A 260 -15.85 -3.58 -2.49
CA LEU A 260 -15.43 -2.23 -2.89
C LEU A 260 -14.44 -1.58 -1.92
N LEU A 261 -14.12 -2.23 -0.81
CA LEU A 261 -13.21 -1.67 0.20
C LEU A 261 -11.79 -1.46 -0.38
N VAL A 262 -11.25 -2.46 -1.08
CA VAL A 262 -9.90 -2.37 -1.64
C VAL A 262 -9.80 -1.31 -2.74
N PRO A 263 -10.69 -1.29 -3.76
CA PRO A 263 -10.64 -0.22 -4.75
C PRO A 263 -10.91 1.16 -4.16
N ALA A 264 -11.76 1.29 -3.14
CA ALA A 264 -11.97 2.56 -2.44
C ALA A 264 -10.67 3.01 -1.74
N ALA A 265 -10.00 2.11 -1.00
CA ALA A 265 -8.73 2.41 -0.36
C ALA A 265 -7.65 2.81 -1.37
N LEU A 266 -7.56 2.08 -2.50
CA LEU A 266 -6.63 2.39 -3.58
C LEU A 266 -6.90 3.79 -4.15
N LEU A 267 -8.15 4.09 -4.51
CA LEU A 267 -8.51 5.39 -5.08
C LEU A 267 -8.26 6.54 -4.10
N ILE A 268 -8.62 6.37 -2.81
CA ILE A 268 -8.35 7.37 -1.78
C ILE A 268 -6.83 7.61 -1.67
N SER A 269 -6.02 6.54 -1.68
CA SER A 269 -4.57 6.65 -1.60
C SER A 269 -3.96 7.30 -2.84
N VAL A 270 -4.45 6.97 -4.04
CA VAL A 270 -4.02 7.62 -5.30
C VAL A 270 -4.33 9.12 -5.25
N ILE A 271 -5.58 9.47 -4.94
CA ILE A 271 -5.99 10.88 -4.83
C ILE A 271 -5.15 11.59 -3.78
N GLY A 272 -4.99 10.99 -2.59
CA GLY A 272 -4.20 11.56 -1.50
C GLY A 272 -2.75 11.82 -1.91
N TYR A 273 -2.12 10.91 -2.65
CA TYR A 273 -0.74 11.08 -3.11
C TYR A 273 -0.60 12.21 -4.14
N TYR A 274 -1.48 12.26 -5.14
CA TYR A 274 -1.41 13.30 -6.15
C TYR A 274 -1.83 14.68 -5.63
N LEU A 275 -2.71 14.74 -4.62
CA LEU A 275 -2.98 15.96 -3.87
C LEU A 275 -1.76 16.40 -3.05
N LEU A 276 -1.02 15.46 -2.44
CA LEU A 276 0.23 15.78 -1.75
C LEU A 276 1.27 16.37 -2.72
N LEU A 277 1.43 15.78 -3.92
CA LEU A 277 2.30 16.32 -4.96
C LEU A 277 1.87 17.72 -5.41
N TYR A 278 0.56 17.98 -5.46
CA TYR A 278 0.05 19.29 -5.78
C TYR A 278 0.39 20.34 -4.70
N GLN A 279 0.31 19.95 -3.42
CA GLN A 279 0.53 20.83 -2.26
C GLN A 279 1.99 21.26 -2.06
N VAL A 280 2.93 20.65 -2.80
CA VAL A 280 4.36 20.89 -2.60
C VAL A 280 5.04 21.29 -3.90
N ASP A 281 6.05 22.17 -3.77
CA ASP A 281 7.02 22.48 -4.81
C ASP A 281 8.38 21.99 -4.39
N TYR A 282 9.15 21.48 -5.35
CA TYR A 282 10.51 21.02 -5.13
C TYR A 282 11.50 22.11 -5.55
N LYS A 283 12.41 22.49 -4.65
CA LYS A 283 13.42 23.55 -4.93
C LYS A 283 14.36 23.20 -6.08
N TRP A 284 14.64 21.90 -6.24
CA TRP A 284 15.71 21.41 -7.10
C TRP A 284 15.21 20.60 -8.29
N ASP A 285 13.92 20.45 -8.44
CA ASP A 285 13.36 19.57 -9.46
C ASP A 285 12.02 20.09 -9.99
N SER A 286 11.76 19.87 -11.28
CA SER A 286 10.49 20.21 -11.88
C SER A 286 9.43 19.17 -11.55
N ILE A 287 8.15 19.55 -11.62
CA ILE A 287 7.04 18.60 -11.40
C ILE A 287 7.06 17.45 -12.42
N ASP A 288 7.51 17.70 -13.64
CA ASP A 288 7.64 16.67 -14.69
C ASP A 288 8.66 15.60 -14.30
N ASN A 289 9.82 16.01 -13.79
CA ASN A 289 10.84 15.09 -13.30
C ASN A 289 10.35 14.31 -12.07
N VAL A 290 9.66 14.99 -11.16
CA VAL A 290 9.05 14.32 -9.98
C VAL A 290 8.05 13.26 -10.41
N LEU A 291 7.22 13.54 -11.42
CA LEU A 291 6.28 12.56 -12.00
C LEU A 291 7.03 11.40 -12.68
N ALA A 292 8.03 11.70 -13.51
CA ALA A 292 8.80 10.70 -14.25
C ALA A 292 9.59 9.74 -13.36
N TYR A 293 10.10 10.21 -12.22
CA TYR A 293 10.97 9.42 -11.35
C TYR A 293 10.32 9.03 -10.02
N SER A 294 9.84 10.00 -9.24
CA SER A 294 9.36 9.75 -7.88
C SER A 294 7.97 9.17 -7.85
N ALA A 295 7.02 9.76 -8.58
CA ALA A 295 5.65 9.26 -8.63
C ALA A 295 5.56 7.89 -9.29
N LYS A 296 6.34 7.65 -10.36
CA LYS A 296 6.45 6.33 -10.99
C LYS A 296 6.80 5.25 -9.97
N ARG A 297 7.77 5.49 -9.10
CA ARG A 297 8.21 4.52 -8.09
C ARG A 297 7.24 4.41 -6.91
N PHE A 298 6.59 5.50 -6.53
CA PHE A 298 5.57 5.48 -5.48
C PHE A 298 4.37 4.63 -5.88
N ASN A 299 3.97 4.68 -7.15
CA ASN A 299 2.85 3.91 -7.69
C ASN A 299 3.03 2.38 -7.58
N PHE A 300 4.23 1.87 -7.29
CA PHE A 300 4.44 0.44 -6.95
C PHE A 300 3.54 -0.01 -5.80
N CYS A 301 3.23 0.89 -4.86
CA CYS A 301 2.34 0.59 -3.74
C CYS A 301 0.92 0.20 -4.18
N PHE A 302 0.49 0.66 -5.34
CA PHE A 302 -0.85 0.39 -5.86
C PHE A 302 -0.94 -0.92 -6.65
N VAL A 303 0.17 -1.45 -7.15
CA VAL A 303 0.21 -2.68 -7.98
C VAL A 303 -0.36 -3.90 -7.21
N PRO A 304 0.10 -4.23 -5.99
CA PRO A 304 -0.46 -5.37 -5.26
C PRO A 304 -1.93 -5.18 -4.89
N LEU A 305 -2.36 -3.95 -4.60
CA LEU A 305 -3.76 -3.64 -4.28
C LEU A 305 -4.67 -3.85 -5.49
N ALA A 306 -4.21 -3.42 -6.68
CA ALA A 306 -4.95 -3.63 -7.92
C ALA A 306 -5.11 -5.12 -8.23
N TRP A 307 -4.04 -5.90 -8.15
CA TRP A 307 -4.09 -7.35 -8.38
C TRP A 307 -4.91 -8.10 -7.33
N TYR A 308 -4.79 -7.70 -6.05
CA TYR A 308 -5.65 -8.25 -5.00
C TYR A 308 -7.14 -8.04 -5.33
N TYR A 309 -7.52 -6.83 -5.72
CA TYR A 309 -8.90 -6.53 -6.08
C TYR A 309 -9.36 -7.31 -7.32
N ILE A 310 -8.54 -7.37 -8.37
CA ILE A 310 -8.87 -8.12 -9.59
C ILE A 310 -9.27 -9.56 -9.23
N ALA A 311 -8.49 -10.21 -8.38
CA ALA A 311 -8.74 -11.60 -7.99
C ALA A 311 -9.85 -11.76 -6.94
N ASP A 312 -10.06 -10.78 -6.03
CA ASP A 312 -11.13 -10.77 -5.02
C ASP A 312 -12.52 -10.47 -5.62
N ALA A 313 -12.56 -9.80 -6.79
CA ALA A 313 -13.80 -9.46 -7.47
C ALA A 313 -14.64 -10.72 -7.76
N ALA A 314 -15.92 -10.71 -7.35
CA ALA A 314 -16.78 -11.90 -7.36
C ALA A 314 -16.81 -12.66 -8.69
N PRO A 315 -16.89 -12.01 -9.88
CA PRO A 315 -16.90 -12.76 -11.15
C PRO A 315 -15.58 -13.48 -11.39
N VAL A 316 -14.45 -12.86 -11.07
CA VAL A 316 -13.10 -13.40 -11.29
C VAL A 316 -12.83 -14.53 -10.29
N ASN A 317 -13.11 -14.32 -9.02
CA ASN A 317 -12.90 -15.32 -7.98
C ASN A 317 -13.79 -16.58 -8.19
N ARG A 318 -15.02 -16.39 -8.69
CA ARG A 318 -15.89 -17.52 -9.07
C ARG A 318 -15.34 -18.29 -10.26
N LEU A 319 -14.82 -17.59 -11.26
CA LEU A 319 -14.19 -18.21 -12.43
C LEU A 319 -13.01 -19.08 -11.99
N PHE A 320 -12.11 -18.57 -11.16
CA PHE A 320 -10.97 -19.36 -10.67
C PHE A 320 -11.38 -20.51 -9.78
N THR A 321 -12.38 -20.34 -8.93
CA THR A 321 -12.93 -21.44 -8.12
C THR A 321 -13.55 -22.52 -9.01
N TRP A 322 -14.22 -22.15 -10.08
CA TRP A 322 -14.75 -23.11 -11.06
C TRP A 322 -13.64 -23.83 -11.79
N LEU A 323 -12.61 -23.13 -12.28
CA LEU A 323 -11.44 -23.73 -12.93
C LEU A 323 -10.72 -24.72 -12.01
N GLU A 324 -10.54 -24.39 -10.71
CA GLU A 324 -9.97 -25.31 -9.73
C GLU A 324 -10.76 -26.62 -9.62
N LYS A 325 -12.10 -26.54 -9.63
CA LYS A 325 -12.95 -27.72 -9.61
C LYS A 325 -12.81 -28.56 -10.88
N VAL A 326 -12.79 -27.92 -12.04
CA VAL A 326 -12.68 -28.59 -13.35
C VAL A 326 -11.31 -29.26 -13.49
N LEU A 327 -10.24 -28.62 -13.03
CA LEU A 327 -8.86 -29.13 -13.13
C LEU A 327 -8.49 -30.11 -12.00
N GLY A 328 -9.41 -30.40 -11.07
CA GLY A 328 -9.14 -31.27 -9.94
C GLY A 328 -8.12 -30.71 -8.94
N LEU A 329 -7.80 -29.40 -9.04
CA LEU A 329 -6.86 -28.72 -8.16
C LEU A 329 -7.48 -28.34 -6.80
N GLY A 330 -8.78 -28.51 -6.66
CA GLY A 330 -9.53 -28.29 -5.44
C GLY A 330 -9.32 -29.42 -4.42
N GLY A 331 -8.12 -29.51 -3.86
CA GLY A 331 -7.92 -30.26 -2.63
C GLY A 331 -8.87 -29.68 -1.58
N THR A 332 -9.73 -30.51 -1.02
CA THR A 332 -10.70 -30.20 0.02
C THR A 332 -10.04 -29.56 1.24
N VAL A 333 -9.80 -28.25 1.18
CA VAL A 333 -9.72 -27.45 2.39
C VAL A 333 -11.19 -27.21 2.82
N THR A 334 -11.80 -28.22 3.42
CA THR A 334 -12.89 -28.02 4.33
C THR A 334 -12.36 -27.08 5.41
N LEU A 335 -12.61 -25.78 5.26
CA LEU A 335 -12.65 -24.91 6.41
C LEU A 335 -13.64 -25.57 7.38
N ARG A 336 -13.09 -26.28 8.37
CA ARG A 336 -13.84 -26.66 9.57
C ARG A 336 -14.35 -25.36 10.15
N ALA A 337 -15.56 -24.96 9.72
CA ALA A 337 -16.39 -24.08 10.51
C ALA A 337 -16.48 -24.77 11.87
N GLY A 338 -15.77 -24.23 12.85
CA GLY A 338 -15.78 -24.73 14.20
C GLY A 338 -17.23 -24.80 14.67
N LYS A 339 -17.75 -25.99 14.75
CA LYS A 339 -18.77 -26.31 15.73
C LYS A 339 -18.11 -26.13 17.09
N GLU A 340 -18.04 -24.89 17.57
CA GLU A 340 -17.86 -24.66 18.99
C GLU A 340 -19.19 -25.07 19.65
N SER A 341 -19.10 -26.18 20.32
CA SER A 341 -19.99 -26.79 21.23
C SER A 341 -20.61 -25.75 22.18
N LYS A 342 -21.92 -25.70 22.17
CA LYS A 342 -22.69 -25.31 23.37
C LYS A 342 -22.29 -26.24 24.52
N LYS A 343 -21.61 -25.72 25.48
CA LYS A 343 -21.67 -26.13 26.88
C LYS A 343 -21.55 -24.89 27.76
#